data_18ac9ae9bffbbaac5c7048c0bb1bf336
#
_entry.id   18ac9ae9bffbbaac5c7048c0bb1bf336
#
_cell.length_a   1.000
_cell.length_b   1.000
_cell.length_c   1.000
_cell.angle_alpha   90.00
_cell.angle_beta   90.00
_cell.angle_gamma   90.00
#
_symmetry.space_group_name_H-M   'P 1'
#
loop_
_entity.id
_entity.type
_entity.pdbx_description
1 polymer ?
#
loop_
_entity_poly.entity_id
_entity_poly.type
_entity_poly.pdbx_seq_one_letter_code
_entity_poly.pdbx_strand_id
1 'polypeptide(L)'
;MPYGLWAPMRGPNCSCAILIRMMNLGFVSAILPELSLEEVASFAAATGYDCVELMCWPKGKAERRYAGVTHVDVVGFTAEGAKRVNETMKSAGVAISGLGYYPNPLAPDRAEAQVYVDHIRHVIQAAKLLGVGVMNTFVGRDWTKSVDDNWPRFLETWRPLVNFAADHGVKIGIENCPMSFTKDEWPGGKNLMTSPRIWRRAFEDIPSPNFGLNFDPSHFIWQRMNYLKPLREFRDRIVHAHAKDARLDQDRLNEVGIMAHPNDFHTPKLPGLGDVNWGRFFSVLTEVRYEGPVCVEVEDRAYEGSLEKRKASLIQSAAYLRQYIPESTAAAAASHREAVVAVD
;
A
#
# COMPACT_ATOMS: atom_id res chain seq x y z
N MET A 1 20.15 16.19 67.89
CA MET A 1 20.43 15.08 66.96
C MET A 1 20.20 15.61 65.56
N PRO A 2 21.22 15.66 64.70
CA PRO A 2 21.14 16.37 63.44
C PRO A 2 20.60 15.44 62.35
N TYR A 3 19.72 15.99 61.52
CA TYR A 3 19.18 15.39 60.31
C TYR A 3 20.27 15.28 59.24
N GLY A 4 20.57 14.05 58.81
CA GLY A 4 21.48 13.79 57.72
C GLY A 4 20.85 14.16 56.37
N LEU A 5 21.52 15.02 55.61
CA LEU A 5 21.24 15.37 54.24
C LEU A 5 21.59 14.20 53.33
N TRP A 6 20.60 13.66 52.66
CA TRP A 6 20.78 12.70 51.54
C TRP A 6 21.11 13.49 50.26
N ALA A 7 22.32 13.33 49.75
CA ALA A 7 22.70 13.83 48.44
C ALA A 7 22.19 12.81 47.36
N PRO A 8 21.59 13.26 46.27
CA PRO A 8 21.22 12.36 45.17
C PRO A 8 22.46 11.95 44.39
N MET A 9 22.76 10.66 44.36
CA MET A 9 23.74 10.08 43.42
C MET A 9 23.24 10.26 41.98
N ARG A 10 23.97 11.07 41.22
CA ARG A 10 23.80 11.15 39.75
C ARG A 10 24.36 9.86 39.14
N GLY A 11 23.46 8.94 38.77
CA GLY A 11 23.80 7.82 37.92
C GLY A 11 24.02 8.29 36.48
N PRO A 12 24.77 7.55 35.65
CA PRO A 12 25.04 7.95 34.27
C PRO A 12 23.74 8.03 33.48
N ASN A 13 23.50 9.18 32.83
CA ASN A 13 22.42 9.40 31.87
C ASN A 13 22.57 8.41 30.71
N CYS A 14 21.96 7.26 30.82
CA CYS A 14 21.67 6.42 29.66
C CYS A 14 20.42 6.98 29.00
N SER A 15 20.57 8.03 28.20
CA SER A 15 19.54 8.46 27.24
C SER A 15 19.44 7.40 26.15
N CYS A 16 18.79 6.28 26.48
CA CYS A 16 18.26 5.39 25.47
C CYS A 16 17.03 6.12 24.88
N ALA A 17 17.28 7.01 23.91
CA ALA A 17 16.22 7.52 23.07
C ALA A 17 15.64 6.28 22.36
N ILE A 18 14.52 5.76 22.86
CA ILE A 18 13.68 4.82 22.15
C ILE A 18 13.21 5.62 20.92
N LEU A 19 13.90 5.45 19.80
CA LEU A 19 13.39 5.85 18.49
C LEU A 19 12.11 5.06 18.28
N ILE A 20 10.98 5.62 18.66
CA ILE A 20 9.69 5.09 18.26
C ILE A 20 9.66 5.25 16.74
N ARG A 21 9.95 4.18 16.01
CA ARG A 21 9.69 4.13 14.58
C ARG A 21 8.19 4.30 14.43
N MET A 22 7.78 5.37 13.78
CA MET A 22 6.38 5.67 13.53
C MET A 22 6.02 5.20 12.12
N MET A 23 4.75 4.87 11.92
CA MET A 23 4.20 4.63 10.58
C MET A 23 4.47 5.83 9.69
N ASN A 24 4.76 5.59 8.41
CA ASN A 24 4.93 6.65 7.41
C ASN A 24 3.65 6.82 6.62
N LEU A 25 3.19 8.05 6.44
CA LEU A 25 2.08 8.37 5.56
C LEU A 25 2.59 8.56 4.14
N GLY A 26 2.03 7.79 3.21
CA GLY A 26 2.35 7.87 1.80
C GLY A 26 1.13 7.95 0.91
N PHE A 27 1.35 7.91 -0.39
CA PHE A 27 0.30 7.71 -1.39
C PHE A 27 0.77 6.83 -2.54
N VAL A 28 -0.20 6.25 -3.24
CA VAL A 28 0.03 5.45 -4.45
C VAL A 28 0.11 6.39 -5.66
N SER A 29 1.23 6.40 -6.37
CA SER A 29 1.48 7.36 -7.45
C SER A 29 0.61 7.18 -8.70
N ALA A 30 -0.16 6.09 -8.79
CA ALA A 30 -1.08 5.80 -9.89
C ALA A 30 -2.08 6.92 -10.18
N ILE A 31 -2.47 7.70 -9.16
CA ILE A 31 -3.44 8.80 -9.30
C ILE A 31 -2.88 10.03 -10.03
N LEU A 32 -1.56 10.12 -10.19
CA LEU A 32 -0.86 11.23 -10.83
C LEU A 32 -0.11 10.78 -12.12
N PRO A 33 -0.80 10.15 -13.09
CA PRO A 33 -0.15 9.51 -14.24
C PRO A 33 0.53 10.48 -15.20
N GLU A 34 0.17 11.77 -15.15
CA GLU A 34 0.74 12.81 -16.03
C GLU A 34 2.04 13.39 -15.47
N LEU A 35 2.33 13.19 -14.17
CA LEU A 35 3.50 13.76 -13.53
C LEU A 35 4.74 12.88 -13.76
N SER A 36 5.90 13.54 -13.89
CA SER A 36 7.19 12.86 -13.81
C SER A 36 7.49 12.41 -12.38
N LEU A 37 8.52 11.57 -12.22
CA LEU A 37 8.97 11.14 -10.88
C LEU A 37 9.38 12.34 -10.02
N GLU A 38 10.07 13.32 -10.60
CA GLU A 38 10.51 14.55 -9.94
C GLU A 38 9.32 15.38 -9.46
N GLU A 39 8.28 15.52 -10.29
CA GLU A 39 7.06 16.23 -9.95
C GLU A 39 6.26 15.49 -8.86
N VAL A 40 6.19 14.16 -8.89
CA VAL A 40 5.57 13.34 -7.85
C VAL A 40 6.31 13.49 -6.52
N ALA A 41 7.66 13.43 -6.53
CA ALA A 41 8.48 13.59 -5.33
C ALA A 41 8.33 15.01 -4.74
N SER A 42 8.37 16.03 -5.59
CA SER A 42 8.18 17.43 -5.19
C SER A 42 6.78 17.67 -4.59
N PHE A 43 5.73 17.11 -5.22
CA PHE A 43 4.36 17.19 -4.70
C PHE A 43 4.23 16.49 -3.35
N ALA A 44 4.81 15.30 -3.18
CA ALA A 44 4.79 14.56 -1.93
C ALA A 44 5.42 15.39 -0.79
N ALA A 45 6.62 15.96 -1.04
CA ALA A 45 7.30 16.82 -0.08
C ALA A 45 6.47 18.06 0.29
N ALA A 46 5.95 18.76 -0.72
CA ALA A 46 5.16 19.99 -0.52
C ALA A 46 3.84 19.77 0.22
N THR A 47 3.33 18.54 0.21
CA THR A 47 2.04 18.18 0.85
C THR A 47 2.21 17.37 2.13
N GLY A 48 3.47 17.24 2.61
CA GLY A 48 3.77 16.61 3.89
C GLY A 48 3.61 15.08 3.89
N TYR A 49 3.78 14.41 2.77
CA TYR A 49 3.87 12.97 2.70
C TYR A 49 5.29 12.49 2.98
N ASP A 50 5.44 11.42 3.77
CA ASP A 50 6.74 10.85 4.14
C ASP A 50 7.28 9.93 3.05
N CYS A 51 6.40 9.30 2.28
CA CYS A 51 6.77 8.30 1.28
C CYS A 51 5.77 8.21 0.11
N VAL A 52 6.19 7.49 -0.94
CA VAL A 52 5.34 7.20 -2.12
C VAL A 52 5.50 5.73 -2.51
N GLU A 53 4.39 5.06 -2.81
CA GLU A 53 4.38 3.81 -3.56
C GLU A 53 4.48 4.13 -5.05
N LEU A 54 5.62 3.81 -5.66
CA LEU A 54 5.91 4.15 -7.06
C LEU A 54 5.39 3.07 -8.00
N MET A 55 4.58 3.47 -8.98
CA MET A 55 4.04 2.56 -9.98
C MET A 55 5.08 2.18 -11.02
N CYS A 56 5.08 0.89 -11.37
CA CYS A 56 6.06 0.25 -12.25
C CYS A 56 5.40 -0.54 -13.39
N TRP A 57 4.29 -0.05 -13.94
CA TRP A 57 3.67 -0.71 -15.10
C TRP A 57 4.58 -0.63 -16.33
N PRO A 58 4.52 -1.61 -17.25
CA PRO A 58 5.13 -1.44 -18.56
C PRO A 58 4.63 -0.18 -19.25
N LYS A 59 5.50 0.54 -19.94
CA LYS A 59 5.09 1.70 -20.74
C LYS A 59 4.12 1.28 -21.84
N GLY A 60 3.03 2.01 -21.99
CA GLY A 60 2.04 1.75 -23.01
C GLY A 60 0.61 2.07 -22.57
N LYS A 61 -0.33 1.81 -23.46
CA LYS A 61 -1.75 1.93 -23.13
C LYS A 61 -2.19 0.73 -22.31
N ALA A 62 -2.91 0.99 -21.22
CA ALA A 62 -3.59 -0.03 -20.45
C ALA A 62 -5.11 0.10 -20.62
N GLU A 63 -5.78 -1.05 -20.65
CA GLU A 63 -7.25 -1.09 -20.84
C GLU A 63 -8.02 -0.69 -19.58
N ARG A 64 -7.35 -0.69 -18.42
CA ARG A 64 -8.02 -0.41 -17.16
C ARG A 64 -7.47 0.85 -16.49
N ARG A 65 -8.32 1.47 -15.69
CA ARG A 65 -8.04 2.64 -14.87
C ARG A 65 -6.82 2.39 -13.97
N TYR A 66 -5.90 3.36 -13.94
CA TYR A 66 -4.64 3.33 -13.18
C TYR A 66 -3.61 2.26 -13.58
N ALA A 67 -3.90 1.37 -14.51
CA ALA A 67 -2.89 0.53 -15.13
C ALA A 67 -2.11 1.34 -16.17
N GLY A 68 -0.86 0.92 -16.44
CA GLY A 68 0.01 1.60 -17.41
C GLY A 68 0.68 2.86 -16.86
N VAL A 69 0.53 3.19 -15.58
CA VAL A 69 1.27 4.29 -14.94
C VAL A 69 2.68 3.82 -14.60
N THR A 70 3.67 4.56 -15.09
CA THR A 70 5.09 4.19 -14.96
C THR A 70 5.88 5.38 -14.45
N HIS A 71 6.13 5.42 -13.15
CA HIS A 71 7.07 6.39 -12.57
C HIS A 71 8.49 5.82 -12.46
N VAL A 72 8.62 4.49 -12.40
CA VAL A 72 9.89 3.78 -12.53
C VAL A 72 9.78 2.71 -13.60
N ASP A 73 10.51 2.89 -14.72
CA ASP A 73 10.62 1.87 -15.76
C ASP A 73 11.61 0.81 -15.31
N VAL A 74 11.10 -0.39 -15.07
CA VAL A 74 11.87 -1.50 -14.48
C VAL A 74 12.45 -2.45 -15.53
N VAL A 75 12.11 -2.28 -16.81
CA VAL A 75 12.63 -3.12 -17.89
C VAL A 75 14.06 -2.66 -18.22
N GLY A 76 15.03 -3.56 -18.10
CA GLY A 76 16.42 -3.21 -18.27
C GLY A 76 16.97 -2.23 -17.21
N PHE A 77 16.36 -2.21 -16.02
CA PHE A 77 16.75 -1.28 -14.95
C PHE A 77 18.16 -1.57 -14.45
N THR A 78 18.96 -0.52 -14.29
CA THR A 78 20.38 -0.62 -13.94
C THR A 78 20.67 0.07 -12.60
N ALA A 79 21.86 -0.18 -12.04
CA ALA A 79 22.34 0.52 -10.84
C ALA A 79 22.41 2.04 -11.05
N GLU A 80 22.75 2.51 -12.26
CA GLU A 80 22.74 3.94 -12.57
C GLU A 80 21.31 4.50 -12.59
N GLY A 81 20.34 3.75 -13.11
CA GLY A 81 18.92 4.08 -13.02
C GLY A 81 18.46 4.19 -11.57
N ALA A 82 18.83 3.22 -10.74
CA ALA A 82 18.53 3.22 -9.32
C ALA A 82 19.13 4.43 -8.58
N LYS A 83 20.38 4.79 -8.91
CA LYS A 83 21.03 5.97 -8.35
C LYS A 83 20.24 7.25 -8.65
N ARG A 84 19.83 7.47 -9.91
CA ARG A 84 19.04 8.64 -10.30
C ARG A 84 17.69 8.71 -9.56
N VAL A 85 16.95 7.61 -9.51
CA VAL A 85 15.67 7.55 -8.79
C VAL A 85 15.86 7.87 -7.29
N ASN A 86 16.87 7.26 -6.66
CA ASN A 86 17.18 7.49 -5.26
C ASN A 86 17.62 8.95 -5.00
N GLU A 87 18.40 9.55 -5.88
CA GLU A 87 18.80 10.96 -5.78
C GLU A 87 17.58 11.89 -5.88
N THR A 88 16.67 11.66 -6.81
CA THR A 88 15.42 12.41 -6.94
C THR A 88 14.60 12.35 -5.65
N MET A 89 14.31 11.15 -5.14
CA MET A 89 13.51 10.97 -3.94
C MET A 89 14.21 11.55 -2.69
N LYS A 90 15.51 11.33 -2.56
CA LYS A 90 16.31 11.87 -1.45
C LYS A 90 16.36 13.39 -1.47
N SER A 91 16.50 14.00 -2.63
CA SER A 91 16.53 15.47 -2.77
C SER A 91 15.22 16.12 -2.35
N ALA A 92 14.10 15.41 -2.53
CA ALA A 92 12.80 15.82 -2.06
C ALA A 92 12.54 15.48 -0.57
N GLY A 93 13.41 14.70 0.07
CA GLY A 93 13.20 14.23 1.44
C GLY A 93 12.08 13.20 1.58
N VAL A 94 11.71 12.49 0.50
CA VAL A 94 10.59 11.54 0.44
C VAL A 94 11.12 10.13 0.23
N ALA A 95 10.63 9.17 1.00
CA ALA A 95 11.02 7.76 0.87
C ALA A 95 10.20 7.02 -0.20
N ILE A 96 10.72 5.90 -0.69
CA ILE A 96 9.94 4.95 -1.50
C ILE A 96 9.37 3.89 -0.53
N SER A 97 8.05 3.82 -0.40
CA SER A 97 7.37 2.86 0.47
C SER A 97 7.31 1.45 -0.10
N GLY A 98 7.26 1.36 -1.42
CA GLY A 98 7.17 0.12 -2.18
C GLY A 98 7.13 0.41 -3.68
N LEU A 99 7.30 -0.64 -4.47
CA LEU A 99 7.06 -0.61 -5.91
C LEU A 99 5.74 -1.33 -6.23
N GLY A 100 4.84 -0.64 -6.95
CA GLY A 100 3.51 -1.15 -7.24
C GLY A 100 3.37 -1.64 -8.68
N TYR A 101 2.90 -2.86 -8.86
CA TYR A 101 2.49 -3.45 -10.14
C TYR A 101 1.40 -4.49 -9.91
N TYR A 102 0.19 -4.25 -10.38
CA TYR A 102 -1.01 -4.99 -10.00
C TYR A 102 -1.68 -5.73 -11.18
N PRO A 103 -1.01 -6.71 -11.82
CA PRO A 103 -1.56 -7.51 -12.92
C PRO A 103 -2.38 -8.69 -12.41
N ASN A 104 -2.82 -9.54 -13.34
CA ASN A 104 -3.38 -10.86 -13.04
C ASN A 104 -2.44 -12.00 -13.50
N PRO A 105 -1.42 -12.40 -12.73
CA PRO A 105 -0.47 -13.44 -13.13
C PRO A 105 -1.06 -14.86 -13.17
N LEU A 106 -2.35 -15.01 -12.83
CA LEU A 106 -3.10 -16.25 -12.98
C LEU A 106 -4.20 -16.14 -14.05
N ALA A 107 -4.12 -15.15 -14.96
CA ALA A 107 -5.07 -15.00 -16.05
C ALA A 107 -5.28 -16.32 -16.82
N PRO A 108 -6.49 -16.60 -17.36
CA PRO A 108 -6.76 -17.84 -18.10
C PRO A 108 -5.79 -18.06 -19.25
N ASP A 109 -5.42 -17.01 -19.98
CA ASP A 109 -4.36 -17.06 -21.00
C ASP A 109 -2.99 -17.20 -20.33
N ARG A 110 -2.34 -18.33 -20.60
CA ARG A 110 -1.03 -18.67 -20.06
C ARG A 110 0.10 -17.78 -20.57
N ALA A 111 0.02 -17.34 -21.82
CA ALA A 111 1.04 -16.47 -22.41
C ALA A 111 0.95 -15.05 -21.81
N GLU A 112 -0.25 -14.51 -21.69
CA GLU A 112 -0.49 -13.25 -20.98
C GLU A 112 -0.02 -13.31 -19.54
N ALA A 113 -0.38 -14.36 -18.81
CA ALA A 113 0.02 -14.56 -17.41
C ALA A 113 1.55 -14.62 -17.25
N GLN A 114 2.26 -15.25 -18.21
CA GLN A 114 3.73 -15.33 -18.19
C GLN A 114 4.38 -13.95 -18.34
N VAL A 115 3.85 -13.10 -19.22
CA VAL A 115 4.31 -11.69 -19.34
C VAL A 115 4.20 -10.96 -18.00
N TYR A 116 3.11 -11.16 -17.28
CA TYR A 116 2.95 -10.55 -15.95
C TYR A 116 3.94 -11.11 -14.92
N VAL A 117 4.17 -12.42 -14.90
CA VAL A 117 5.16 -13.08 -14.04
C VAL A 117 6.56 -12.55 -14.31
N ASP A 118 6.95 -12.41 -15.58
CA ASP A 118 8.28 -11.91 -15.96
C ASP A 118 8.46 -10.46 -15.53
N HIS A 119 7.43 -9.62 -15.70
CA HIS A 119 7.51 -8.23 -15.26
C HIS A 119 7.55 -8.10 -13.73
N ILE A 120 6.85 -8.94 -12.97
CA ILE A 120 6.99 -9.02 -11.49
C ILE A 120 8.45 -9.27 -11.10
N ARG A 121 9.17 -10.14 -11.82
CA ARG A 121 10.59 -10.37 -11.59
C ARG A 121 11.43 -9.12 -11.83
N HIS A 122 11.14 -8.35 -12.88
CA HIS A 122 11.81 -7.06 -13.13
C HIS A 122 11.55 -6.06 -11.99
N VAL A 123 10.32 -6.00 -11.46
CA VAL A 123 10.00 -5.12 -10.32
C VAL A 123 10.78 -5.54 -9.07
N ILE A 124 10.88 -6.84 -8.78
CA ILE A 124 11.67 -7.36 -7.64
C ILE A 124 13.15 -7.02 -7.80
N GLN A 125 13.72 -7.17 -9.00
CA GLN A 125 15.12 -6.80 -9.28
C GLN A 125 15.37 -5.31 -9.12
N ALA A 126 14.44 -4.47 -9.62
CA ALA A 126 14.50 -3.02 -9.46
C ALA A 126 14.38 -2.60 -7.98
N ALA A 127 13.49 -3.24 -7.22
CA ALA A 127 13.35 -3.00 -5.78
C ALA A 127 14.66 -3.27 -5.03
N LYS A 128 15.35 -4.38 -5.34
CA LYS A 128 16.70 -4.68 -4.80
C LYS A 128 17.70 -3.58 -5.12
N LEU A 129 17.78 -3.14 -6.39
CA LEU A 129 18.72 -2.10 -6.82
C LEU A 129 18.45 -0.75 -6.16
N LEU A 130 17.17 -0.43 -5.91
CA LEU A 130 16.73 0.78 -5.20
C LEU A 130 16.91 0.70 -3.68
N GLY A 131 17.15 -0.49 -3.12
CA GLY A 131 17.12 -0.70 -1.66
C GLY A 131 15.71 -0.66 -1.07
N VAL A 132 14.67 -0.88 -1.89
CA VAL A 132 13.26 -0.90 -1.48
C VAL A 132 12.88 -2.32 -1.06
N GLY A 133 12.43 -2.47 0.19
CA GLY A 133 12.16 -3.79 0.77
C GLY A 133 10.79 -4.40 0.42
N VAL A 134 9.93 -3.69 -0.33
CA VAL A 134 8.56 -4.13 -0.61
C VAL A 134 8.20 -3.94 -2.08
N MET A 135 7.58 -4.96 -2.67
CA MET A 135 6.89 -4.92 -3.94
C MET A 135 5.43 -5.30 -3.72
N ASN A 136 4.50 -4.46 -4.17
CA ASN A 136 3.07 -4.68 -4.01
C ASN A 136 2.42 -5.15 -5.32
N THR A 137 1.50 -6.12 -5.21
CA THR A 137 0.86 -6.73 -6.38
C THR A 137 -0.44 -7.47 -6.01
N PHE A 138 -1.06 -8.11 -7.00
CA PHE A 138 -2.11 -9.12 -6.82
C PHE A 138 -1.58 -10.52 -7.10
N VAL A 139 -2.16 -11.54 -6.44
CA VAL A 139 -1.83 -12.94 -6.82
C VAL A 139 -2.49 -13.35 -8.12
N GLY A 140 -3.57 -12.67 -8.48
CA GLY A 140 -4.37 -13.02 -9.64
C GLY A 140 -5.36 -14.16 -9.40
N ARG A 141 -6.15 -14.45 -10.43
CA ARG A 141 -7.10 -15.56 -10.48
C ARG A 141 -7.51 -15.85 -11.92
N ASP A 142 -7.63 -17.11 -12.26
CA ASP A 142 -8.44 -17.57 -13.37
C ASP A 142 -9.92 -17.52 -12.93
N TRP A 143 -10.63 -16.48 -13.33
CA TRP A 143 -12.00 -16.21 -12.90
C TRP A 143 -13.01 -17.22 -13.45
N THR A 144 -12.61 -18.05 -14.42
CA THR A 144 -13.45 -19.12 -14.97
C THR A 144 -13.47 -20.36 -14.07
N LYS A 145 -12.63 -20.40 -13.03
CA LYS A 145 -12.42 -21.55 -12.16
C LYS A 145 -12.75 -21.24 -10.70
N SER A 146 -13.05 -22.30 -9.95
CA SER A 146 -13.20 -22.22 -8.50
C SER A 146 -11.88 -21.83 -7.82
N VAL A 147 -11.92 -21.47 -6.54
CA VAL A 147 -10.71 -21.22 -5.75
C VAL A 147 -9.84 -22.48 -5.71
N ASP A 148 -10.44 -23.65 -5.49
CA ASP A 148 -9.70 -24.92 -5.40
C ASP A 148 -9.05 -25.33 -6.73
N ASP A 149 -9.73 -25.08 -7.85
CA ASP A 149 -9.16 -25.35 -9.18
C ASP A 149 -8.05 -24.38 -9.59
N ASN A 150 -8.02 -23.19 -9.00
CA ASN A 150 -6.90 -22.25 -9.14
C ASN A 150 -5.68 -22.62 -8.30
N TRP A 151 -5.88 -23.39 -7.21
CA TRP A 151 -4.87 -23.54 -6.18
C TRP A 151 -3.56 -24.20 -6.64
N PRO A 152 -3.58 -25.27 -7.46
CA PRO A 152 -2.35 -25.85 -7.99
C PRO A 152 -1.52 -24.84 -8.78
N ARG A 153 -2.19 -24.05 -9.65
CA ARG A 153 -1.53 -23.02 -10.47
C ARG A 153 -1.02 -21.84 -9.61
N PHE A 154 -1.76 -21.46 -8.57
CA PHE A 154 -1.29 -20.49 -7.60
C PHE A 154 0.04 -20.93 -6.99
N LEU A 155 0.16 -22.16 -6.53
CA LEU A 155 1.39 -22.69 -5.93
C LEU A 155 2.53 -22.80 -6.95
N GLU A 156 2.24 -23.27 -8.18
CA GLU A 156 3.18 -23.35 -9.29
C GLU A 156 3.80 -21.98 -9.62
N THR A 157 2.99 -20.93 -9.62
CA THR A 157 3.42 -19.57 -9.97
C THR A 157 4.09 -18.86 -8.81
N TRP A 158 3.49 -18.91 -7.60
CA TRP A 158 3.89 -18.03 -6.51
C TRP A 158 5.01 -18.58 -5.64
N ARG A 159 5.17 -19.89 -5.48
CA ARG A 159 6.34 -20.44 -4.74
C ARG A 159 7.67 -19.99 -5.35
N PRO A 160 7.90 -20.12 -6.67
CA PRO A 160 9.15 -19.64 -7.27
C PRO A 160 9.31 -18.11 -7.20
N LEU A 161 8.22 -17.34 -7.34
CA LEU A 161 8.27 -15.87 -7.24
C LEU A 161 8.63 -15.41 -5.82
N VAL A 162 8.03 -16.03 -4.80
CA VAL A 162 8.32 -15.70 -3.40
C VAL A 162 9.76 -16.06 -3.04
N ASN A 163 10.27 -17.21 -3.50
CA ASN A 163 11.67 -17.57 -3.31
C ASN A 163 12.59 -16.58 -4.01
N PHE A 164 12.27 -16.21 -5.24
CA PHE A 164 13.03 -15.19 -5.98
C PHE A 164 13.05 -13.84 -5.25
N ALA A 165 11.93 -13.41 -4.69
CA ALA A 165 11.87 -12.19 -3.90
C ALA A 165 12.71 -12.30 -2.62
N ALA A 166 12.67 -13.44 -1.93
CA ALA A 166 13.49 -13.70 -0.74
C ALA A 166 15.00 -13.62 -1.05
N ASP A 167 15.44 -14.21 -2.17
CA ASP A 167 16.84 -14.16 -2.63
C ASP A 167 17.31 -12.73 -2.96
N HIS A 168 16.36 -11.84 -3.23
CA HIS A 168 16.61 -10.42 -3.49
C HIS A 168 16.41 -9.52 -2.25
N GLY A 169 16.00 -10.08 -1.10
CA GLY A 169 15.72 -9.32 0.13
C GLY A 169 14.44 -8.48 0.03
N VAL A 170 13.52 -8.84 -0.88
CA VAL A 170 12.25 -8.12 -1.13
C VAL A 170 11.09 -8.91 -0.57
N LYS A 171 10.15 -8.23 0.09
CA LYS A 171 8.86 -8.79 0.50
C LYS A 171 7.81 -8.50 -0.56
N ILE A 172 6.94 -9.45 -0.82
CA ILE A 172 5.78 -9.29 -1.70
C ILE A 172 4.57 -8.97 -0.84
N GLY A 173 3.98 -7.78 -1.00
CA GLY A 173 2.74 -7.36 -0.39
C GLY A 173 1.57 -7.64 -1.34
N ILE A 174 0.69 -8.57 -0.99
CA ILE A 174 -0.50 -8.86 -1.80
C ILE A 174 -1.66 -8.02 -1.32
N GLU A 175 -2.19 -7.18 -2.19
CA GLU A 175 -3.41 -6.43 -1.88
C GLU A 175 -4.63 -7.36 -1.90
N ASN A 176 -5.52 -7.13 -0.96
CA ASN A 176 -6.75 -7.94 -0.78
C ASN A 176 -7.93 -7.46 -1.63
N CYS A 177 -7.68 -6.67 -2.66
CA CYS A 177 -8.68 -6.26 -3.63
C CYS A 177 -9.18 -7.47 -4.44
N PRO A 178 -10.49 -7.71 -4.56
CA PRO A 178 -11.04 -8.76 -5.43
C PRO A 178 -10.83 -8.52 -6.93
N MET A 179 -10.47 -7.32 -7.35
CA MET A 179 -10.31 -6.92 -8.75
C MET A 179 -11.59 -7.09 -9.59
N SER A 180 -12.72 -6.65 -9.06
CA SER A 180 -13.99 -6.67 -9.79
C SER A 180 -14.12 -5.40 -10.62
N PHE A 181 -13.79 -5.47 -11.91
CA PHE A 181 -13.80 -4.31 -12.82
C PHE A 181 -15.03 -4.24 -13.71
N THR A 182 -15.70 -5.37 -13.97
CA THR A 182 -16.91 -5.46 -14.78
C THR A 182 -17.98 -6.28 -14.07
N LYS A 183 -19.24 -6.16 -14.52
CA LYS A 183 -20.35 -6.96 -13.97
C LYS A 183 -20.18 -8.46 -14.22
N ASP A 184 -19.47 -8.82 -15.27
CA ASP A 184 -19.24 -10.21 -15.64
C ASP A 184 -18.22 -10.91 -14.74
N GLU A 185 -17.43 -10.15 -13.98
CA GLU A 185 -16.43 -10.69 -13.05
C GLU A 185 -17.01 -11.16 -11.72
N TRP A 186 -18.24 -10.77 -11.40
CA TRP A 186 -18.86 -11.14 -10.14
C TRP A 186 -19.61 -12.49 -10.23
N PRO A 187 -19.50 -13.34 -9.15
CA PRO A 187 -18.80 -13.10 -7.88
C PRO A 187 -17.31 -13.46 -7.92
N GLY A 188 -16.73 -13.72 -9.04
CA GLY A 188 -15.39 -14.27 -9.16
C GLY A 188 -14.27 -13.31 -8.81
N GLY A 189 -14.24 -12.16 -9.45
CA GLY A 189 -13.09 -11.25 -9.42
C GLY A 189 -11.83 -11.88 -10.03
N LYS A 190 -10.76 -11.10 -10.13
CA LYS A 190 -9.49 -11.52 -10.75
C LYS A 190 -8.34 -11.66 -9.73
N ASN A 191 -8.65 -11.77 -8.44
CA ASN A 191 -7.66 -11.96 -7.39
C ASN A 191 -8.15 -12.99 -6.36
N LEU A 192 -7.30 -13.94 -5.95
CA LEU A 192 -7.64 -14.97 -4.98
C LEU A 192 -7.63 -14.47 -3.53
N MET A 193 -6.73 -13.53 -3.19
CA MET A 193 -6.45 -13.13 -1.81
C MET A 193 -7.52 -12.22 -1.20
N THR A 194 -8.79 -12.59 -1.29
CA THR A 194 -9.95 -11.75 -0.95
C THR A 194 -10.50 -11.93 0.45
N SER A 195 -10.04 -12.93 1.20
CA SER A 195 -10.59 -13.22 2.53
C SER A 195 -9.56 -13.86 3.47
N PRO A 196 -9.73 -13.69 4.80
CA PRO A 196 -8.86 -14.32 5.80
C PRO A 196 -8.79 -15.84 5.70
N ARG A 197 -9.85 -16.50 5.26
CA ARG A 197 -9.86 -17.96 5.02
C ARG A 197 -8.84 -18.36 3.95
N ILE A 198 -8.81 -17.61 2.86
CA ILE A 198 -7.87 -17.86 1.75
C ILE A 198 -6.45 -17.51 2.19
N TRP A 199 -6.27 -16.42 2.96
CA TRP A 199 -4.95 -16.02 3.46
C TRP A 199 -4.31 -17.07 4.37
N ARG A 200 -5.08 -17.69 5.28
CA ARG A 200 -4.56 -18.79 6.13
C ARG A 200 -4.00 -19.89 5.28
N ARG A 201 -4.78 -20.38 4.31
CA ARG A 201 -4.35 -21.42 3.38
C ARG A 201 -3.11 -21.01 2.59
N ALA A 202 -3.08 -19.79 2.06
CA ALA A 202 -1.95 -19.29 1.27
C ALA A 202 -0.67 -19.18 2.10
N PHE A 203 -0.74 -18.71 3.35
CA PHE A 203 0.42 -18.61 4.23
C PHE A 203 0.83 -19.95 4.85
N GLU A 204 -0.07 -20.91 4.97
CA GLU A 204 0.24 -22.29 5.31
C GLU A 204 1.02 -22.98 4.19
N ASP A 205 0.55 -22.83 2.96
CA ASP A 205 1.18 -23.46 1.78
C ASP A 205 2.44 -22.72 1.30
N ILE A 206 2.56 -21.41 1.56
CA ILE A 206 3.75 -20.57 1.28
C ILE A 206 4.15 -19.85 2.58
N PRO A 207 4.85 -20.55 3.50
CA PRO A 207 5.14 -19.98 4.83
C PRO A 207 6.24 -18.90 4.86
N SER A 208 6.84 -18.58 3.74
CA SER A 208 7.92 -17.60 3.63
C SER A 208 7.55 -16.26 4.27
N PRO A 209 8.42 -15.62 5.08
CA PRO A 209 8.20 -14.29 5.63
C PRO A 209 8.24 -13.19 4.56
N ASN A 210 8.68 -13.51 3.33
CA ASN A 210 8.69 -12.60 2.19
C ASN A 210 7.36 -12.58 1.42
N PHE A 211 6.35 -13.35 1.86
CA PHE A 211 5.01 -13.35 1.32
C PHE A 211 4.03 -12.80 2.36
N GLY A 212 3.46 -11.65 2.09
CA GLY A 212 2.64 -10.90 3.04
C GLY A 212 1.47 -10.15 2.36
N LEU A 213 0.89 -9.23 3.10
CA LEU A 213 -0.26 -8.45 2.69
C LEU A 213 0.13 -6.98 2.49
N ASN A 214 -0.38 -6.38 1.44
CA ASN A 214 -0.68 -4.97 1.35
C ASN A 214 -2.14 -4.81 1.79
N PHE A 215 -2.37 -4.41 3.05
CA PHE A 215 -3.67 -4.49 3.70
C PHE A 215 -4.53 -3.27 3.38
N ASP A 216 -5.67 -3.49 2.72
CA ASP A 216 -6.66 -2.45 2.43
C ASP A 216 -7.98 -2.73 3.18
N PRO A 217 -8.39 -1.88 4.14
CA PRO A 217 -9.63 -2.07 4.90
C PRO A 217 -10.88 -1.83 4.07
N SER A 218 -10.83 -1.06 2.98
CA SER A 218 -12.00 -0.69 2.19
C SER A 218 -12.72 -1.89 1.57
N HIS A 219 -11.93 -2.90 1.17
CA HIS A 219 -12.48 -4.12 0.58
C HIS A 219 -13.26 -5.00 1.55
N PHE A 220 -13.10 -4.79 2.84
CA PHE A 220 -13.92 -5.45 3.87
C PHE A 220 -15.28 -4.80 4.05
N ILE A 221 -15.38 -3.48 3.81
CA ILE A 221 -16.61 -2.71 4.02
C ILE A 221 -17.75 -3.26 3.14
N TRP A 222 -17.54 -3.30 1.83
CA TRP A 222 -18.58 -3.76 0.91
C TRP A 222 -18.79 -5.29 0.94
N GLN A 223 -17.78 -6.06 1.37
CA GLN A 223 -17.94 -7.49 1.66
C GLN A 223 -18.60 -7.76 3.03
N ARG A 224 -18.96 -6.71 3.80
CA ARG A 224 -19.57 -6.81 5.14
C ARG A 224 -18.72 -7.60 6.13
N MET A 225 -17.40 -7.57 5.98
CA MET A 225 -16.46 -8.27 6.85
C MET A 225 -15.81 -7.32 7.86
N ASN A 226 -15.41 -7.87 9.00
CA ASN A 226 -14.63 -7.14 9.99
C ASN A 226 -13.15 -7.12 9.60
N TYR A 227 -12.57 -5.95 9.36
CA TYR A 227 -11.16 -5.78 9.01
C TYR A 227 -10.22 -5.72 10.23
N LEU A 228 -10.72 -5.45 11.44
CA LEU A 228 -9.86 -5.31 12.63
C LEU A 228 -9.39 -6.66 13.16
N LYS A 229 -10.21 -7.72 13.04
CA LYS A 229 -9.83 -9.07 13.47
C LYS A 229 -8.68 -9.64 12.63
N PRO A 230 -8.77 -9.67 11.28
CA PRO A 230 -7.66 -10.18 10.47
C PRO A 230 -6.41 -9.29 10.55
N LEU A 231 -6.54 -7.99 10.80
CA LEU A 231 -5.39 -7.12 11.03
C LEU A 231 -4.55 -7.58 12.23
N ARG A 232 -5.19 -8.04 13.32
CA ARG A 232 -4.49 -8.63 14.48
C ARG A 232 -3.96 -10.03 14.18
N GLU A 233 -4.75 -10.85 13.50
CA GLU A 233 -4.40 -12.24 13.19
C GLU A 233 -3.17 -12.34 12.28
N PHE A 234 -3.10 -11.48 11.27
CA PHE A 234 -2.04 -11.50 10.26
C PHE A 234 -0.98 -10.41 10.46
N ARG A 235 -0.85 -9.84 11.68
CA ARG A 235 0.08 -8.74 11.99
C ARG A 235 1.49 -8.95 11.45
N ASP A 236 2.03 -10.17 11.55
CA ASP A 236 3.39 -10.53 11.11
C ASP A 236 3.49 -10.71 9.57
N ARG A 237 2.35 -10.60 8.88
CA ARG A 237 2.24 -10.70 7.43
C ARG A 237 1.90 -9.36 6.76
N ILE A 238 1.59 -8.32 7.50
CA ILE A 238 1.30 -7.01 6.93
C ILE A 238 2.62 -6.31 6.65
N VAL A 239 2.97 -6.18 5.39
CA VAL A 239 4.22 -5.55 4.95
C VAL A 239 4.00 -4.13 4.41
N HIS A 240 2.78 -3.82 4.01
CA HIS A 240 2.32 -2.52 3.50
C HIS A 240 0.83 -2.37 3.81
N ALA A 241 0.31 -1.14 3.80
CA ALA A 241 -1.11 -0.90 3.95
C ALA A 241 -1.58 0.21 3.01
N HIS A 242 -2.79 0.04 2.44
CA HIS A 242 -3.47 1.11 1.73
C HIS A 242 -4.49 1.80 2.62
N ALA A 243 -4.55 3.12 2.50
CA ALA A 243 -5.59 3.96 3.08
C ALA A 243 -6.56 4.37 1.97
N LYS A 244 -7.47 3.46 1.65
CA LYS A 244 -8.64 3.66 0.81
C LYS A 244 -9.89 3.48 1.64
N ASP A 245 -10.91 4.26 1.38
CA ASP A 245 -12.20 4.13 2.04
C ASP A 245 -13.27 3.63 1.06
N ALA A 246 -14.36 3.15 1.60
CA ALA A 246 -15.52 2.74 0.83
C ALA A 246 -16.79 3.07 1.60
N ARG A 247 -17.78 3.62 0.93
CA ARG A 247 -19.11 3.84 1.47
C ARG A 247 -20.06 2.79 0.93
N LEU A 248 -20.73 2.08 1.84
CA LEU A 248 -21.83 1.18 1.51
C LEU A 248 -23.10 2.02 1.33
N ASP A 249 -23.78 1.85 0.22
CA ASP A 249 -25.10 2.39 -0.01
C ASP A 249 -26.15 1.35 0.43
N GLN A 250 -26.68 1.53 1.64
CA GLN A 250 -27.60 0.56 2.20
C GLN A 250 -28.94 0.52 1.45
N ASP A 251 -29.41 1.64 0.93
CA ASP A 251 -30.67 1.69 0.17
C ASP A 251 -30.53 0.93 -1.15
N ARG A 252 -29.41 1.14 -1.84
CA ARG A 252 -29.08 0.39 -3.06
C ARG A 252 -28.90 -1.10 -2.76
N LEU A 253 -28.23 -1.46 -1.68
CA LEU A 253 -28.09 -2.85 -1.26
C LEU A 253 -29.43 -3.51 -0.99
N ASN A 254 -30.37 -2.79 -0.37
CA ASN A 254 -31.73 -3.30 -0.11
C ASN A 254 -32.53 -3.50 -1.43
N GLU A 255 -32.24 -2.70 -2.44
CA GLU A 255 -32.91 -2.81 -3.77
C GLU A 255 -32.35 -3.94 -4.61
N VAL A 256 -31.02 -4.09 -4.69
CA VAL A 256 -30.38 -5.04 -5.60
C VAL A 256 -29.94 -6.35 -4.96
N GLY A 257 -29.80 -6.37 -3.64
CA GLY A 257 -29.34 -7.53 -2.86
C GLY A 257 -27.84 -7.77 -2.91
N ILE A 258 -27.35 -8.59 -1.99
CA ILE A 258 -25.91 -8.88 -1.79
C ILE A 258 -25.29 -9.68 -2.97
N MET A 259 -26.12 -10.30 -3.80
CA MET A 259 -25.66 -11.06 -4.97
C MET A 259 -25.45 -10.18 -6.21
N ALA A 260 -25.85 -8.90 -6.16
CA ALA A 260 -25.56 -7.95 -7.23
C ALA A 260 -24.06 -7.63 -7.31
N HIS A 261 -23.65 -7.05 -8.44
CA HIS A 261 -22.26 -6.60 -8.57
C HIS A 261 -21.92 -5.56 -7.49
N PRO A 262 -20.76 -5.66 -6.81
CA PRO A 262 -20.44 -4.75 -5.70
C PRO A 262 -20.53 -3.26 -6.02
N ASN A 263 -20.18 -2.85 -7.24
CA ASN A 263 -20.30 -1.45 -7.67
C ASN A 263 -21.76 -0.93 -7.76
N ASP A 264 -22.75 -1.80 -7.64
CA ASP A 264 -24.15 -1.39 -7.63
C ASP A 264 -24.60 -0.88 -6.24
N PHE A 265 -23.86 -1.27 -5.17
CA PHE A 265 -24.22 -0.92 -3.79
C PHE A 265 -23.07 -0.37 -2.93
N HIS A 266 -21.90 -0.11 -3.52
CA HIS A 266 -20.83 0.61 -2.81
C HIS A 266 -20.11 1.61 -3.73
N THR A 267 -19.42 2.55 -3.10
CA THR A 267 -18.61 3.56 -3.80
C THR A 267 -17.28 3.71 -3.09
N PRO A 268 -16.13 3.60 -3.79
CA PRO A 268 -14.84 3.99 -3.24
C PRO A 268 -14.84 5.45 -2.81
N LYS A 269 -14.19 5.74 -1.69
CA LYS A 269 -14.12 7.07 -1.07
C LYS A 269 -12.71 7.42 -0.63
N LEU A 270 -12.45 8.72 -0.46
CA LEU A 270 -11.27 9.17 0.26
C LEU A 270 -11.35 8.76 1.72
N PRO A 271 -10.21 8.54 2.39
CA PRO A 271 -10.17 8.30 3.83
C PRO A 271 -10.99 9.32 4.63
N GLY A 272 -11.92 8.82 5.44
CA GLY A 272 -12.83 9.62 6.25
C GLY A 272 -14.15 10.02 5.57
N LEU A 273 -14.33 9.72 4.29
CA LEU A 273 -15.58 9.97 3.56
C LEU A 273 -16.41 8.69 3.32
N GLY A 274 -15.95 7.55 3.84
CA GLY A 274 -16.61 6.25 3.78
C GLY A 274 -16.90 5.68 5.17
N ASP A 275 -16.97 4.36 5.24
CA ASP A 275 -17.39 3.61 6.43
C ASP A 275 -16.23 2.94 7.18
N VAL A 276 -14.97 3.16 6.78
CA VAL A 276 -13.80 2.71 7.52
C VAL A 276 -13.65 3.54 8.80
N ASN A 277 -13.68 2.89 9.95
CA ASN A 277 -13.37 3.57 11.20
C ASN A 277 -11.86 3.71 11.37
N TRP A 278 -11.30 4.80 10.89
CA TRP A 278 -9.86 5.07 10.87
C TRP A 278 -9.25 5.13 12.28
N GLY A 279 -9.97 5.69 13.25
CA GLY A 279 -9.48 5.71 14.63
C GLY A 279 -9.26 4.29 15.18
N ARG A 280 -10.20 3.36 14.93
CA ARG A 280 -10.04 1.95 15.30
C ARG A 280 -8.96 1.23 14.47
N PHE A 281 -8.88 1.55 13.18
CA PHE A 281 -7.88 0.97 12.29
C PHE A 281 -6.45 1.29 12.79
N PHE A 282 -6.16 2.57 13.00
CA PHE A 282 -4.85 3.00 13.50
C PHE A 282 -4.58 2.55 14.95
N SER A 283 -5.60 2.52 15.80
CA SER A 283 -5.46 1.95 17.14
C SER A 283 -4.99 0.49 17.09
N VAL A 284 -5.53 -0.32 16.17
CA VAL A 284 -5.09 -1.71 16.02
C VAL A 284 -3.71 -1.80 15.38
N LEU A 285 -3.37 -0.97 14.39
CA LEU A 285 -2.01 -0.92 13.83
C LEU A 285 -0.97 -0.63 14.92
N THR A 286 -1.27 0.32 15.81
CA THR A 286 -0.41 0.63 16.97
C THR A 286 -0.33 -0.54 17.97
N GLU A 287 -1.47 -1.16 18.28
CA GLU A 287 -1.56 -2.34 19.16
C GLU A 287 -0.66 -3.48 18.67
N VAL A 288 -0.68 -3.75 17.35
CA VAL A 288 0.13 -4.80 16.75
C VAL A 288 1.57 -4.36 16.41
N ARG A 289 1.94 -3.12 16.75
CA ARG A 289 3.26 -2.53 16.50
C ARG A 289 3.64 -2.51 15.02
N TYR A 290 2.68 -2.15 14.18
CA TYR A 290 2.97 -1.94 12.77
C TYR A 290 3.76 -0.64 12.58
N GLU A 291 4.93 -0.74 11.95
CA GLU A 291 5.86 0.38 11.70
C GLU A 291 6.04 0.64 10.18
N GLY A 292 5.24 -0.02 9.37
CA GLY A 292 5.29 0.11 7.92
C GLY A 292 4.57 1.34 7.36
N PRO A 293 4.62 1.54 6.04
CA PRO A 293 3.93 2.63 5.38
C PRO A 293 2.42 2.39 5.30
N VAL A 294 1.66 3.49 5.35
CA VAL A 294 0.23 3.53 5.05
C VAL A 294 0.03 4.51 3.90
N CYS A 295 -0.27 4.01 2.71
CA CYS A 295 -0.36 4.82 1.50
C CYS A 295 -1.81 5.08 1.09
N VAL A 296 -2.16 6.36 0.93
CA VAL A 296 -3.45 6.76 0.38
C VAL A 296 -3.59 6.22 -1.04
N GLU A 297 -4.65 5.47 -1.29
CA GLU A 297 -5.06 5.06 -2.62
C GLU A 297 -6.36 5.77 -3.00
N VAL A 298 -6.32 6.57 -4.06
CA VAL A 298 -7.47 7.36 -4.50
C VAL A 298 -8.22 6.63 -5.61
N GLU A 299 -9.47 6.28 -5.33
CA GLU A 299 -10.41 5.73 -6.32
C GLU A 299 -11.79 6.43 -6.28
N ASP A 300 -11.90 7.56 -5.57
CA ASP A 300 -13.13 8.36 -5.52
C ASP A 300 -13.31 9.15 -6.81
N ARG A 301 -14.29 8.74 -7.61
CA ARG A 301 -14.60 9.35 -8.92
C ARG A 301 -14.90 10.84 -8.86
N ALA A 302 -15.33 11.37 -7.72
CA ALA A 302 -15.56 12.81 -7.54
C ALA A 302 -14.29 13.64 -7.72
N TYR A 303 -13.12 13.03 -7.49
CA TYR A 303 -11.82 13.69 -7.53
C TYR A 303 -10.96 13.34 -8.76
N GLU A 304 -11.41 12.47 -9.66
CA GLU A 304 -10.59 11.99 -10.78
C GLU A 304 -10.59 12.88 -12.01
N GLY A 305 -11.53 13.81 -12.11
CA GLY A 305 -11.83 14.54 -13.35
C GLY A 305 -10.74 15.49 -13.86
N SER A 306 -9.76 15.89 -13.01
CA SER A 306 -8.61 16.72 -13.41
C SER A 306 -7.43 16.50 -12.49
N LEU A 307 -6.24 16.93 -12.91
CA LEU A 307 -5.02 16.86 -12.09
C LEU A 307 -5.18 17.63 -10.78
N GLU A 308 -5.81 18.82 -10.82
CA GLU A 308 -6.05 19.64 -9.64
C GLU A 308 -6.95 18.91 -8.64
N LYS A 309 -8.03 18.26 -9.10
CA LYS A 309 -8.91 17.47 -8.24
C LYS A 309 -8.16 16.28 -7.62
N ARG A 310 -7.34 15.58 -8.39
CA ARG A 310 -6.54 14.45 -7.87
C ARG A 310 -5.50 14.93 -6.85
N LYS A 311 -4.84 16.06 -7.07
CA LYS A 311 -3.96 16.69 -6.08
C LYS A 311 -4.73 17.10 -4.83
N ALA A 312 -5.90 17.72 -4.98
CA ALA A 312 -6.76 18.09 -3.86
C ALA A 312 -7.20 16.88 -3.02
N SER A 313 -7.49 15.73 -3.66
CA SER A 313 -7.83 14.50 -2.94
C SER A 313 -6.69 14.00 -2.04
N LEU A 314 -5.46 14.06 -2.52
CA LEU A 314 -4.28 13.69 -1.73
C LEU A 314 -4.05 14.67 -0.57
N ILE A 315 -4.16 15.99 -0.81
CA ILE A 315 -4.04 17.01 0.24
C ILE A 315 -5.09 16.79 1.33
N GLN A 316 -6.36 16.56 0.94
CA GLN A 316 -7.45 16.30 1.89
C GLN A 316 -7.22 15.02 2.68
N SER A 317 -6.77 13.94 2.02
CA SER A 317 -6.48 12.66 2.67
C SER A 317 -5.32 12.77 3.66
N ALA A 318 -4.26 13.51 3.31
CA ALA A 318 -3.14 13.77 4.22
C ALA A 318 -3.61 14.53 5.47
N ALA A 319 -4.34 15.62 5.29
CA ALA A 319 -4.87 16.42 6.40
C ALA A 319 -5.75 15.60 7.35
N TYR A 320 -6.56 14.69 6.81
CA TYR A 320 -7.41 13.82 7.62
C TYR A 320 -6.60 12.75 8.38
N LEU A 321 -5.63 12.10 7.71
CA LEU A 321 -4.90 10.96 8.29
C LEU A 321 -3.77 11.38 9.24
N ARG A 322 -3.25 12.60 9.13
CA ARG A 322 -2.17 13.13 10.01
C ARG A 322 -2.56 13.19 11.48
N GLN A 323 -3.82 13.22 11.82
CA GLN A 323 -4.28 13.09 13.21
C GLN A 323 -3.95 11.71 13.83
N TYR A 324 -3.75 10.68 12.99
CA TYR A 324 -3.42 9.31 13.42
C TYR A 324 -1.96 8.93 13.19
N ILE A 325 -1.31 9.56 12.22
CA ILE A 325 0.10 9.36 11.87
C ILE A 325 0.78 10.74 11.99
N PRO A 326 1.25 11.14 13.19
CA PRO A 326 1.94 12.41 13.35
C PRO A 326 3.24 12.45 12.55
N GLU A 327 3.65 13.64 12.16
CA GLU A 327 4.94 13.85 11.50
C GLU A 327 6.09 13.36 12.38
N SER A 328 7.13 12.81 11.78
CA SER A 328 8.32 12.42 12.53
C SER A 328 8.93 13.67 13.19
N THR A 329 9.38 13.55 14.44
CA THR A 329 9.98 14.67 15.18
C THR A 329 11.15 15.34 14.46
N ALA A 330 11.80 14.65 13.53
CA ALA A 330 12.86 15.20 12.69
C ALA A 330 12.31 16.16 11.60
N ALA A 331 11.18 15.83 10.99
CA ALA A 331 10.51 16.69 10.00
C ALA A 331 9.85 17.90 10.66
N ALA A 332 9.21 17.71 11.82
CA ALA A 332 8.63 18.78 12.60
C ALA A 332 9.69 19.80 13.10
N ALA A 333 10.91 19.33 13.43
CA ALA A 333 12.00 20.21 13.80
C ALA A 333 12.56 21.02 12.61
N ALA A 334 12.49 20.51 11.41
CA ALA A 334 12.92 21.23 10.20
C ALA A 334 11.88 22.30 9.80
N SER A 335 10.59 21.98 9.81
CA SER A 335 9.51 22.93 9.48
C SER A 335 9.41 24.10 10.49
N HIS A 336 9.68 23.83 11.78
CA HIS A 336 9.74 24.89 12.80
C HIS A 336 10.95 25.83 12.63
N ARG A 337 12.09 25.33 12.14
CA ARG A 337 13.25 26.18 11.87
C ARG A 337 13.04 27.10 10.67
N GLU A 338 12.37 26.62 9.61
CA GLU A 338 12.05 27.47 8.46
C GLU A 338 10.99 28.53 8.78
N ALA A 339 10.01 28.20 9.63
CA ALA A 339 8.99 29.16 10.05
C ALA A 339 9.56 30.27 10.97
N VAL A 340 10.58 29.97 11.75
CA VAL A 340 11.25 30.97 12.63
C VAL A 340 12.18 31.88 11.82
N VAL A 341 12.83 31.38 10.76
CA VAL A 341 13.72 32.18 9.90
C VAL A 341 12.91 33.12 8.95
N ALA A 342 11.63 32.85 8.71
CA ALA A 342 10.78 33.67 7.86
C ALA A 342 10.10 34.87 8.59
N VAL A 343 10.36 35.04 9.90
CA VAL A 343 9.73 36.09 10.74
C VAL A 343 10.75 37.13 11.23
N ASP A 344 12.04 36.91 10.99
CA ASP A 344 13.12 37.88 11.19
C ASP A 344 13.55 38.49 9.83
#